data_362adc6c4ec730ab5b3e97fcc6f5b965
#
_entry.id   362adc6c4ec730ab5b3e97fcc6f5b965
#
_cell.length_a   1.000
_cell.length_b   1.000
_cell.length_c   1.000
_cell.angle_alpha   90.00
_cell.angle_beta   90.00
_cell.angle_gamma   90.00
#
_symmetry.space_group_name_H-M   'P 1'
#
loop_
_entity.id
_entity.type
_entity.pdbx_description
1 polymer ?
#
loop_
_entity_poly.entity_id
_entity_poly.type
_entity_poly.pdbx_seq_one_letter_code
_entity_poly.pdbx_strand_id
1 'polypeptide(L)'
;QKQAFLRQLGKDRELVKITQELLKADRESSSLGRSLAVREARAFFTSNEQFGSTGFFIIAPDKINIGARENASLGTLNLIAEKHLGLIEKAFKGETVFVPPIRYDVKRGAGATVSAKNQPLTMFIATPIIDENGSVLAVLAEHIPSHGALSRILQFGRVGKSGETYAFNGEAKMASESRLK
;
A
#
# COMPACT_ATOMS: atom_id res chain seq x y z
N GLN A 1 -4.05 -15.86 -5.17
CA GLN A 1 -3.50 -16.27 -3.87
C GLN A 1 -3.27 -15.09 -2.92
N LYS A 2 -2.55 -14.02 -3.31
CA LYS A 2 -2.22 -12.89 -2.43
C LYS A 2 -3.44 -12.11 -1.92
N GLN A 3 -4.44 -11.87 -2.75
CA GLN A 3 -5.68 -11.20 -2.32
C GLN A 3 -6.46 -12.04 -1.28
N ALA A 4 -6.51 -13.36 -1.45
CA ALA A 4 -7.17 -14.24 -0.49
C ALA A 4 -6.45 -14.21 0.87
N PHE A 5 -5.12 -14.25 0.84
CA PHE A 5 -4.28 -14.11 2.03
C PHE A 5 -4.55 -12.79 2.76
N LEU A 6 -4.54 -11.66 2.03
CA LEU A 6 -4.79 -10.35 2.64
C LEU A 6 -6.20 -10.20 3.20
N ARG A 7 -7.22 -10.81 2.57
CA ARG A 7 -8.58 -10.86 3.14
C ARG A 7 -8.63 -11.60 4.47
N GLN A 8 -7.89 -12.70 4.59
CA GLN A 8 -7.79 -13.42 5.85
C GLN A 8 -7.04 -12.61 6.89
N LEU A 9 -5.94 -11.97 6.50
CA LEU A 9 -5.15 -11.11 7.38
C LEU A 9 -5.96 -9.92 7.91
N GLY A 10 -6.84 -9.32 7.08
CA GLY A 10 -7.73 -8.24 7.50
C GLY A 10 -8.76 -8.63 8.58
N LYS A 11 -8.89 -9.94 8.88
CA LYS A 11 -9.72 -10.50 9.95
C LYS A 11 -8.89 -11.10 11.08
N ASP A 12 -7.57 -10.95 11.04
CA ASP A 12 -6.69 -11.45 12.08
C ASP A 12 -6.93 -10.71 13.39
N ARG A 13 -7.13 -11.46 14.49
CA ARG A 13 -7.48 -10.89 15.79
C ARG A 13 -6.39 -9.98 16.36
N GLU A 14 -5.14 -10.31 16.13
CA GLU A 14 -4.00 -9.49 16.58
C GLU A 14 -3.95 -8.19 15.80
N LEU A 15 -4.08 -8.25 14.47
CA LEU A 15 -4.11 -7.05 13.62
C LEU A 15 -5.31 -6.16 13.95
N VAL A 16 -6.49 -6.74 14.23
CA VAL A 16 -7.69 -6.00 14.65
C VAL A 16 -7.43 -5.23 15.96
N LYS A 17 -6.85 -5.89 16.98
CA LYS A 17 -6.50 -5.24 18.27
C LYS A 17 -5.49 -4.11 18.07
N ILE A 18 -4.43 -4.35 17.34
CA ILE A 18 -3.42 -3.33 17.01
C ILE A 18 -4.09 -2.14 16.32
N THR A 19 -4.97 -2.40 15.36
CA THR A 19 -5.71 -1.35 14.63
C THR A 19 -6.62 -0.53 15.54
N GLN A 20 -7.31 -1.17 16.48
CA GLN A 20 -8.14 -0.47 17.47
C GLN A 20 -7.31 0.48 18.34
N GLU A 21 -6.10 0.08 18.76
CA GLU A 21 -5.21 0.97 19.51
C GLU A 21 -4.66 2.11 18.63
N LEU A 22 -4.32 1.83 17.38
CA LEU A 22 -3.90 2.86 16.42
C LEU A 22 -5.00 3.91 16.18
N LEU A 23 -6.26 3.50 16.14
CA LEU A 23 -7.40 4.40 15.94
C LEU A 23 -7.62 5.37 17.11
N LYS A 24 -7.20 5.00 18.33
CA LYS A 24 -7.27 5.86 19.53
C LYS A 24 -6.14 6.88 19.60
N ALA A 25 -5.03 6.64 18.87
CA ALA A 25 -3.87 7.50 18.89
C ALA A 25 -4.14 8.83 18.17
N ASP A 26 -3.44 9.88 18.65
CA ASP A 26 -3.40 11.16 17.94
C ASP A 26 -2.80 10.98 16.53
N ARG A 27 -3.31 11.73 15.56
CA ARG A 27 -2.87 11.69 14.15
C ARG A 27 -1.54 12.40 13.90
N GLU A 28 -0.97 13.02 14.93
CA GLU A 28 0.33 13.67 14.78
C GLU A 28 1.43 12.62 14.52
N SER A 29 2.24 12.86 13.48
CA SER A 29 3.30 11.94 13.03
C SER A 29 4.29 11.59 14.15
N SER A 30 4.66 12.58 14.97
CA SER A 30 5.58 12.41 16.10
C SER A 30 4.98 11.53 17.22
N SER A 31 3.69 11.66 17.47
CA SER A 31 2.94 10.85 18.44
C SER A 31 2.81 9.41 17.96
N LEU A 32 2.32 9.22 16.72
CA LEU A 32 2.22 7.90 16.09
C LEU A 32 3.57 7.18 16.03
N GLY A 33 4.64 7.88 15.65
CA GLY A 33 5.99 7.28 15.51
C GLY A 33 6.55 6.73 16.83
N ARG A 34 6.11 7.24 17.98
CA ARG A 34 6.48 6.76 19.33
C ARG A 34 5.51 5.75 19.91
N SER A 35 4.35 5.57 19.28
CA SER A 35 3.29 4.69 19.75
C SER A 35 3.74 3.23 19.83
N LEU A 36 3.34 2.54 20.90
CA LEU A 36 3.53 1.09 21.04
C LEU A 36 2.79 0.36 19.91
N ALA A 37 1.58 0.77 19.58
CA ALA A 37 0.76 0.14 18.55
C ALA A 37 1.40 0.19 17.15
N VAL A 38 2.14 1.25 16.80
CA VAL A 38 2.92 1.30 15.54
C VAL A 38 4.08 0.30 15.57
N ARG A 39 4.75 0.14 16.71
CA ARG A 39 5.82 -0.86 16.85
C ARG A 39 5.27 -2.28 16.77
N GLU A 40 4.13 -2.55 17.39
CA GLU A 40 3.44 -3.84 17.31
C GLU A 40 2.98 -4.15 15.89
N ALA A 41 2.40 -3.17 15.18
CA ALA A 41 2.07 -3.33 13.76
C ALA A 41 3.29 -3.71 12.91
N ARG A 42 4.40 -3.03 13.11
CA ARG A 42 5.65 -3.34 12.39
C ARG A 42 6.18 -4.73 12.71
N ALA A 43 6.15 -5.14 13.98
CA ALA A 43 6.55 -6.47 14.41
C ALA A 43 5.65 -7.54 13.78
N PHE A 44 4.33 -7.34 13.82
CA PHE A 44 3.34 -8.23 13.21
C PHE A 44 3.61 -8.46 11.71
N PHE A 45 3.85 -7.41 10.94
CA PHE A 45 4.14 -7.55 9.51
C PHE A 45 5.54 -8.09 9.23
N THR A 46 6.51 -7.85 10.10
CA THR A 46 7.87 -8.40 9.96
C THR A 46 7.91 -9.90 10.25
N SER A 47 7.14 -10.38 11.21
CA SER A 47 7.06 -11.80 11.56
C SER A 47 6.27 -12.63 10.56
N ASN A 48 5.48 -11.99 9.69
CA ASN A 48 4.67 -12.68 8.69
C ASN A 48 5.44 -12.82 7.37
N GLU A 49 6.05 -14.00 7.14
CA GLU A 49 6.89 -14.29 5.98
C GLU A 49 6.16 -14.09 4.63
N GLN A 50 4.84 -14.31 4.59
CA GLN A 50 4.05 -14.13 3.37
C GLN A 50 3.84 -12.66 3.00
N PHE A 51 3.95 -11.76 3.98
CA PHE A 51 3.92 -10.32 3.75
C PHE A 51 5.25 -9.80 3.20
N GLY A 52 6.35 -10.46 3.56
CA GLY A 52 7.70 -10.17 3.07
C GLY A 52 8.24 -8.81 3.56
N SER A 53 9.25 -8.32 2.84
CA SER A 53 9.89 -7.02 3.14
C SER A 53 9.15 -5.83 2.50
N THR A 54 7.96 -6.04 1.97
CA THR A 54 7.16 -4.99 1.31
C THR A 54 6.61 -3.98 2.32
N GLY A 55 6.42 -2.74 1.89
CA GLY A 55 5.81 -1.72 2.72
C GLY A 55 4.32 -1.96 2.94
N PHE A 56 3.78 -1.40 4.01
CA PHE A 56 2.36 -1.43 4.30
C PHE A 56 1.86 -0.07 4.80
N PHE A 57 0.55 0.14 4.68
CA PHE A 57 -0.19 1.21 5.33
C PHE A 57 -1.41 0.63 6.04
N ILE A 58 -1.68 1.12 7.27
CA ILE A 58 -2.98 1.00 7.92
C ILE A 58 -3.62 2.38 7.83
N ILE A 59 -4.74 2.47 7.12
CA ILE A 59 -5.40 3.70 6.74
C ILE A 59 -6.69 3.84 7.54
N ALA A 60 -6.80 4.91 8.33
CA ALA A 60 -7.99 5.19 9.11
C ALA A 60 -9.15 5.71 8.23
N PRO A 61 -10.41 5.77 8.75
CA PRO A 61 -11.57 6.28 8.00
C PRO A 61 -11.41 7.71 7.48
N ASP A 62 -10.62 8.55 8.16
CA ASP A 62 -10.24 9.91 7.74
C ASP A 62 -9.18 9.93 6.63
N LYS A 63 -8.79 8.74 6.12
CA LYS A 63 -7.79 8.53 5.06
C LYS A 63 -6.36 8.83 5.48
N ILE A 64 -6.10 9.02 6.76
CA ILE A 64 -4.76 9.23 7.32
C ILE A 64 -4.07 7.88 7.59
N ASN A 65 -2.78 7.81 7.34
CA ASN A 65 -1.94 6.66 7.67
C ASN A 65 -1.69 6.62 9.18
N ILE A 66 -2.32 5.68 9.88
CA ILE A 66 -2.14 5.44 11.33
C ILE A 66 -1.12 4.36 11.62
N GLY A 67 -0.80 3.53 10.62
CA GLY A 67 0.27 2.55 10.67
C GLY A 67 1.03 2.54 9.34
N ALA A 68 2.34 2.49 9.41
CA ALA A 68 3.21 2.43 8.24
C ALA A 68 4.58 1.86 8.61
N ARG A 69 5.27 1.29 7.61
CA ARG A 69 6.65 0.84 7.79
C ARG A 69 7.58 2.02 8.13
N GLU A 70 7.44 3.14 7.43
CA GLU A 70 8.29 4.31 7.58
C GLU A 70 7.58 5.44 8.36
N ASN A 71 8.32 6.09 9.26
CA ASN A 71 7.78 7.20 10.05
C ASN A 71 7.30 8.38 9.19
N ALA A 72 7.97 8.64 8.08
CA ALA A 72 7.62 9.73 7.18
C ALA A 72 6.20 9.66 6.59
N SER A 73 5.60 8.46 6.61
CA SER A 73 4.23 8.25 6.10
C SER A 73 3.17 8.36 7.20
N LEU A 74 3.55 8.30 8.48
CA LEU A 74 2.60 8.36 9.60
C LEU A 74 1.98 9.76 9.72
N GLY A 75 0.69 9.81 10.01
CA GLY A 75 -0.07 11.05 10.17
C GLY A 75 -0.30 11.83 8.86
N THR A 76 0.06 11.25 7.71
CA THR A 76 -0.13 11.88 6.39
C THR A 76 -1.34 11.31 5.68
N LEU A 77 -1.94 12.11 4.77
CA LEU A 77 -2.97 11.61 3.85
C LEU A 77 -2.39 10.44 3.03
N ASN A 78 -3.15 9.35 2.96
CA ASN A 78 -2.70 8.17 2.23
C ASN A 78 -2.63 8.44 0.72
N LEU A 79 -1.55 7.99 0.09
CA LEU A 79 -1.28 8.14 -1.33
C LEU A 79 -2.40 7.58 -2.22
N ILE A 80 -3.00 6.43 -1.84
CA ILE A 80 -4.07 5.82 -2.61
C ILE A 80 -5.34 6.67 -2.53
N ALA A 81 -5.63 7.23 -1.34
CA ALA A 81 -6.75 8.15 -1.17
C ALA A 81 -6.56 9.43 -1.99
N GLU A 82 -5.33 9.95 -2.07
CA GLU A 82 -5.01 11.13 -2.87
C GLU A 82 -5.20 10.90 -4.38
N LYS A 83 -4.80 9.73 -4.90
CA LYS A 83 -4.78 9.46 -6.35
C LYS A 83 -5.98 8.64 -6.84
N HIS A 84 -6.55 7.79 -5.98
CA HIS A 84 -7.60 6.84 -6.31
C HIS A 84 -8.63 6.72 -5.18
N LEU A 85 -9.23 7.84 -4.76
CA LEU A 85 -10.17 7.89 -3.64
C LEU A 85 -11.27 6.83 -3.74
N GLY A 86 -11.85 6.64 -4.93
CA GLY A 86 -12.90 5.66 -5.14
C GLY A 86 -12.49 4.20 -4.86
N LEU A 87 -11.20 3.85 -5.00
CA LEU A 87 -10.71 2.52 -4.65
C LEU A 87 -10.61 2.36 -3.12
N ILE A 88 -10.13 3.39 -2.43
CA ILE A 88 -10.11 3.37 -0.95
C ILE A 88 -11.52 3.30 -0.38
N GLU A 89 -12.48 4.02 -0.96
CA GLU A 89 -13.89 3.97 -0.54
C GLU A 89 -14.50 2.58 -0.73
N LYS A 90 -14.18 1.88 -1.83
CA LYS A 90 -14.59 0.47 -2.01
C LYS A 90 -13.98 -0.42 -0.93
N ALA A 91 -12.72 -0.21 -0.57
CA ALA A 91 -12.09 -0.97 0.50
C ALA A 91 -12.78 -0.70 1.86
N PHE A 92 -13.17 0.53 2.15
CA PHE A 92 -13.98 0.85 3.35
C PHE A 92 -15.41 0.27 3.31
N LYS A 93 -15.92 -0.10 2.13
CA LYS A 93 -17.19 -0.83 1.97
C LYS A 93 -17.03 -2.36 2.06
N GLY A 94 -15.85 -2.86 2.38
CA GLY A 94 -15.60 -4.28 2.59
C GLY A 94 -14.96 -5.00 1.39
N GLU A 95 -14.63 -4.30 0.31
CA GLU A 95 -14.02 -4.91 -0.88
C GLU A 95 -12.50 -4.96 -0.76
N THR A 96 -11.88 -6.04 -1.26
CA THR A 96 -10.44 -6.07 -1.49
C THR A 96 -10.18 -5.60 -2.92
N VAL A 97 -9.41 -4.53 -3.07
CA VAL A 97 -9.17 -3.88 -4.36
C VAL A 97 -7.69 -3.91 -4.76
N PHE A 98 -7.45 -4.01 -6.05
CA PHE A 98 -6.12 -3.79 -6.63
C PHE A 98 -6.00 -2.30 -7.01
N VAL A 99 -4.92 -1.67 -6.57
CA VAL A 99 -4.58 -0.29 -6.91
C VAL A 99 -3.56 -0.30 -8.04
N PRO A 100 -3.90 0.32 -9.19
CA PRO A 100 -3.01 0.37 -10.33
C PRO A 100 -1.72 1.13 -10.01
N PRO A 101 -0.68 1.00 -10.88
CA PRO A 101 0.60 1.65 -10.64
C PRO A 101 0.48 3.16 -10.44
N ILE A 102 1.03 3.66 -9.33
CA ILE A 102 1.06 5.08 -8.96
C ILE A 102 2.52 5.55 -8.99
N ARG A 103 2.76 6.74 -9.52
CA ARG A 103 3.99 7.52 -9.30
C ARG A 103 3.68 8.64 -8.32
N TYR A 104 4.57 8.90 -7.41
CA TYR A 104 4.40 9.96 -6.41
C TYR A 104 5.74 10.59 -6.04
N ASP A 105 5.69 11.84 -5.61
CA ASP A 105 6.86 12.54 -5.09
C ASP A 105 7.17 12.03 -3.68
N VAL A 106 8.40 11.59 -3.46
CA VAL A 106 8.86 11.17 -2.13
C VAL A 106 9.60 12.33 -1.48
N LYS A 107 9.07 12.83 -0.38
CA LYS A 107 9.80 13.74 0.50
C LYS A 107 10.83 12.93 1.28
N ARG A 108 12.10 13.09 0.96
CA ARG A 108 13.20 12.60 1.79
C ARG A 108 13.58 13.68 2.80
N GLY A 109 14.03 13.25 3.99
CA GLY A 109 14.43 14.15 5.06
C GLY A 109 15.30 15.32 4.55
N ALA A 110 15.31 16.44 5.25
CA ALA A 110 15.97 17.71 4.86
C ALA A 110 15.35 18.44 3.64
N GLY A 111 14.08 18.18 3.32
CA GLY A 111 13.36 18.94 2.28
C GLY A 111 13.64 18.54 0.84
N ALA A 112 14.49 17.55 0.60
CA ALA A 112 14.74 17.05 -0.75
C ALA A 112 13.52 16.25 -1.24
N THR A 113 12.89 16.71 -2.32
CA THR A 113 11.81 16.00 -3.01
C THR A 113 12.40 15.29 -4.23
N VAL A 114 12.20 13.96 -4.31
CA VAL A 114 12.54 13.20 -5.51
C VAL A 114 11.32 13.19 -6.41
N SER A 115 11.47 13.77 -7.61
CA SER A 115 10.37 13.90 -8.58
C SER A 115 9.75 12.55 -8.91
N ALA A 116 8.43 12.51 -9.05
CA ALA A 116 7.66 11.33 -9.44
C ALA A 116 8.17 10.67 -10.74
N LYS A 117 8.77 11.45 -11.64
CA LYS A 117 9.34 10.91 -12.90
C LYS A 117 10.47 9.91 -12.67
N ASN A 118 11.23 10.06 -11.59
CA ASN A 118 12.38 9.22 -11.25
C ASN A 118 12.06 8.16 -10.20
N GLN A 119 10.78 8.04 -9.78
CA GLN A 119 10.35 7.04 -8.80
C GLN A 119 9.85 5.78 -9.50
N PRO A 120 10.14 4.60 -8.93
CA PRO A 120 9.56 3.37 -9.43
C PRO A 120 8.03 3.41 -9.27
N LEU A 121 7.35 2.78 -10.22
CA LEU A 121 5.92 2.55 -10.13
C LEU A 121 5.60 1.68 -8.92
N THR A 122 4.64 2.09 -8.14
CA THR A 122 4.19 1.41 -6.93
C THR A 122 2.75 0.97 -7.09
N MET A 123 2.48 -0.30 -6.81
CA MET A 123 1.14 -0.88 -6.83
C MET A 123 0.75 -1.30 -5.42
N PHE A 124 -0.55 -1.42 -5.15
CA PHE A 124 -1.05 -1.90 -3.86
C PHE A 124 -2.19 -2.90 -4.03
N ILE A 125 -2.35 -3.74 -3.03
CA ILE A 125 -3.62 -4.39 -2.75
C ILE A 125 -4.12 -3.77 -1.45
N ALA A 126 -5.34 -3.22 -1.48
CA ALA A 126 -6.00 -2.66 -0.31
C ALA A 126 -7.15 -3.58 0.11
N THR A 127 -7.19 -3.94 1.38
CA THR A 127 -8.18 -4.84 1.97
C THR A 127 -8.72 -4.26 3.27
N PRO A 128 -10.01 -4.43 3.60
CA PRO A 128 -10.55 -3.96 4.86
C PRO A 128 -9.98 -4.73 6.06
N ILE A 129 -9.75 -4.04 7.17
CA ILE A 129 -9.56 -4.63 8.50
C ILE A 129 -10.92 -4.62 9.18
N ILE A 130 -11.43 -5.80 9.49
CA ILE A 130 -12.81 -6.01 9.92
C ILE A 130 -12.81 -6.58 11.35
N ASP A 131 -13.61 -5.98 12.23
CA ASP A 131 -13.78 -6.47 13.59
C ASP A 131 -14.68 -7.72 13.69
N GLU A 132 -14.85 -8.24 14.90
CA GLU A 132 -15.69 -9.42 15.17
C GLU A 132 -17.18 -9.16 14.89
N ASN A 133 -17.62 -7.91 14.83
CA ASN A 133 -19.00 -7.50 14.52
C ASN A 133 -19.23 -7.30 13.02
N GLY A 134 -18.20 -7.46 12.20
CA GLY A 134 -18.26 -7.24 10.76
C GLY A 134 -18.09 -5.77 10.33
N SER A 135 -17.73 -4.88 11.26
CA SER A 135 -17.49 -3.46 10.96
C SER A 135 -16.08 -3.24 10.40
N VAL A 136 -15.97 -2.43 9.36
CA VAL A 136 -14.67 -2.06 8.81
C VAL A 136 -14.06 -0.95 9.67
N LEU A 137 -12.97 -1.28 10.36
CA LEU A 137 -12.23 -0.36 11.23
C LEU A 137 -11.27 0.54 10.46
N ALA A 138 -10.54 -0.05 9.53
CA ALA A 138 -9.48 0.58 8.76
C ALA A 138 -9.25 -0.18 7.45
N VAL A 139 -8.36 0.31 6.61
CA VAL A 139 -7.91 -0.39 5.40
C VAL A 139 -6.42 -0.70 5.51
N LEU A 140 -6.06 -1.97 5.31
CA LEU A 140 -4.69 -2.41 5.10
C LEU A 140 -4.35 -2.29 3.63
N ALA A 141 -3.30 -1.55 3.28
CA ALA A 141 -2.74 -1.52 1.94
C ALA A 141 -1.32 -2.09 1.94
N GLU A 142 -1.10 -3.15 1.18
CA GLU A 142 0.22 -3.75 0.98
C GLU A 142 0.83 -3.26 -0.32
N HIS A 143 2.08 -2.82 -0.23
CA HIS A 143 2.89 -2.45 -1.38
C HIS A 143 3.29 -3.68 -2.19
N ILE A 144 3.06 -3.65 -3.50
CA ILE A 144 3.51 -4.67 -4.44
C ILE A 144 4.60 -4.07 -5.31
N PRO A 145 5.85 -4.57 -5.26
CA PRO A 145 6.91 -4.10 -6.13
C PRO A 145 6.56 -4.34 -7.60
N SER A 146 6.62 -3.28 -8.41
CA SER A 146 6.35 -3.37 -9.85
C SER A 146 7.38 -4.24 -10.61
N HIS A 147 8.61 -4.30 -10.11
CA HIS A 147 9.74 -4.97 -10.79
C HIS A 147 9.64 -6.51 -10.85
N GLY A 148 8.76 -7.15 -10.10
CA GLY A 148 8.67 -8.62 -10.08
C GLY A 148 7.48 -9.19 -10.84
N ALA A 149 6.26 -8.78 -10.51
CA ALA A 149 5.05 -9.39 -11.02
C ALA A 149 4.67 -8.87 -12.42
N LEU A 150 4.65 -7.54 -12.60
CA LEU A 150 4.27 -6.93 -13.88
C LEU A 150 5.32 -7.21 -14.95
N SER A 151 6.60 -7.10 -14.62
CA SER A 151 7.70 -7.39 -15.54
C SER A 151 7.71 -8.83 -16.01
N ARG A 152 7.39 -9.80 -15.14
CA ARG A 152 7.27 -11.22 -15.54
C ARG A 152 6.11 -11.43 -16.51
N ILE A 153 4.94 -10.85 -16.23
CA ILE A 153 3.77 -10.98 -17.12
C ILE A 153 4.09 -10.38 -18.49
N LEU A 154 4.72 -9.21 -18.52
CA LEU A 154 5.10 -8.54 -19.76
C LEU A 154 6.23 -9.27 -20.51
N GLN A 155 7.08 -10.02 -19.80
CA GLN A 155 8.11 -10.86 -20.44
C GLN A 155 7.51 -12.01 -21.27
N PHE A 156 6.38 -12.57 -20.88
CA PHE A 156 5.71 -13.64 -21.64
C PHE A 156 5.08 -13.15 -22.96
N GLY A 157 4.78 -11.86 -23.07
CA GLY A 157 4.25 -11.26 -24.30
C GLY A 157 5.30 -10.79 -25.30
N ARG A 158 6.59 -11.05 -25.04
CA ARG A 158 7.69 -10.61 -25.91
C ARG A 158 7.81 -11.52 -27.13
N VAL A 159 7.82 -10.91 -28.31
CA VAL A 159 8.06 -11.61 -29.59
C VAL A 159 9.44 -11.21 -30.11
N GLY A 160 10.36 -12.17 -30.21
CA GLY A 160 11.69 -11.97 -30.77
C GLY A 160 12.69 -11.27 -29.82
N LYS A 161 13.86 -10.90 -30.35
CA LYS A 161 14.95 -10.29 -29.57
C LYS A 161 14.78 -8.81 -29.24
N SER A 162 14.00 -8.09 -29.99
CA SER A 162 13.78 -6.64 -29.90
C SER A 162 12.34 -6.25 -29.52
N GLY A 163 11.44 -7.23 -29.39
CA GLY A 163 10.06 -6.96 -29.03
C GLY A 163 9.93 -6.51 -27.57
N GLU A 164 9.16 -5.46 -27.34
CA GLU A 164 8.76 -4.97 -26.00
C GLU A 164 7.25 -4.97 -25.87
N THR A 165 6.78 -5.33 -24.68
CA THR A 165 5.36 -5.23 -24.32
C THR A 165 5.23 -4.15 -23.28
N TYR A 166 4.37 -3.17 -23.59
CA TYR A 166 4.05 -2.08 -22.68
C TYR A 166 2.67 -2.25 -22.08
N ALA A 167 2.53 -1.94 -20.79
CA ALA A 167 1.24 -1.81 -20.14
C ALA A 167 0.89 -0.32 -20.01
N PHE A 168 -0.36 0.02 -20.30
CA PHE A 168 -0.91 1.35 -20.08
C PHE A 168 -2.04 1.27 -19.06
N ASN A 169 -2.22 2.32 -18.27
CA ASN A 169 -3.39 2.45 -17.40
C ASN A 169 -4.59 2.98 -18.20
N GLY A 170 -5.77 3.09 -17.57
CA GLY A 170 -6.99 3.60 -18.20
C GLY A 170 -6.91 5.06 -18.69
N GLU A 171 -5.87 5.81 -18.31
CA GLU A 171 -5.57 7.18 -18.75
C GLU A 171 -4.51 7.20 -19.89
N ALA A 172 -4.23 6.05 -20.49
CA ALA A 172 -3.18 5.87 -21.51
C ALA A 172 -1.76 6.26 -21.05
N LYS A 173 -1.50 6.27 -19.74
CA LYS A 173 -0.15 6.46 -19.17
C LYS A 173 0.56 5.12 -19.09
N MET A 174 1.83 5.09 -19.49
CA MET A 174 2.65 3.87 -19.43
C MET A 174 2.84 3.41 -18.00
N ALA A 175 2.40 2.19 -17.71
CA ALA A 175 2.46 1.54 -16.41
C ALA A 175 3.63 0.53 -16.30
N SER A 176 4.35 0.29 -17.40
CA SER A 176 5.55 -0.54 -17.46
C SER A 176 6.80 0.31 -17.67
N GLU A 177 7.97 -0.27 -17.39
CA GLU A 177 9.26 0.36 -17.72
C GLU A 177 9.72 -0.05 -19.11
N SER A 178 10.26 0.91 -19.89
CA SER A 178 10.96 0.61 -21.15
C SER A 178 12.37 0.08 -20.83
N ARG A 179 12.79 -0.92 -21.58
CA ARG A 179 14.14 -1.46 -21.54
C ARG A 179 15.11 -0.67 -22.42
N LEU A 180 14.54 0.02 -23.43
CA LEU A 180 15.30 0.88 -24.31
C LEU A 180 15.34 2.28 -23.68
N LYS A 181 16.46 2.64 -23.10
CA LYS A 181 16.77 4.00 -22.65
C LYS A 181 17.58 4.70 -23.70
#